data_3a2fbba6ef36871998d99725ff92b40b
#
_entry.id   3a2fbba6ef36871998d99725ff92b40b
#
_cell.length_a   1.000
_cell.length_b   1.000
_cell.length_c   1.000
_cell.angle_alpha   90.00
_cell.angle_beta   90.00
_cell.angle_gamma   90.00
#
_symmetry.space_group_name_H-M   'P 1'
#
loop_
_entity.id
_entity.type
_entity.pdbx_description
1 polymer ?
#
loop_
_entity_poly.entity_id
_entity_poly.type
_entity_poly.pdbx_seq_one_letter_code
_entity_poly.pdbx_strand_id
1 'polypeptide(L)'
;MGILDADIYGFSIPAMMETNKKPTMIDQTAIPVISHGVKIMSMGFFTEGNNPVMWRGPMLNKWIQNFLANTHWGELDYLLLDLPPGTGDVAIDVAAMIPQAKEIIVTTPHNIASFVASRVGVMAKHTKHEILGIVENMAYYEEQDGSKNYLFGKGGGEMLAEQLQTEVIAKIPFAKREENNGSSVYDEDSLVGEVFTSLAEDIIYRG
;
A
#
# COMPACT_ATOMS: atom_id res chain seq x y z
N MET A 1 4.92 6.70 -12.44
CA MET A 1 4.64 6.04 -11.16
C MET A 1 4.73 4.53 -11.31
N GLY A 2 5.20 3.82 -10.28
CA GLY A 2 5.26 2.37 -10.23
C GLY A 2 4.68 1.81 -8.93
N ILE A 3 4.24 0.55 -8.95
CA ILE A 3 3.81 -0.21 -7.77
C ILE A 3 4.54 -1.55 -7.77
N LEU A 4 5.20 -1.85 -6.66
CA LEU A 4 5.73 -3.16 -6.35
C LEU A 4 4.88 -3.80 -5.25
N ASP A 5 4.12 -4.84 -5.61
CA ASP A 5 3.37 -5.67 -4.69
C ASP A 5 4.33 -6.68 -4.05
N ALA A 6 4.71 -6.40 -2.82
CA ALA A 6 5.62 -7.21 -2.02
C ALA A 6 4.88 -8.12 -1.03
N ASP A 7 3.54 -8.09 -0.98
CA ASP A 7 2.74 -9.06 -0.24
C ASP A 7 2.59 -10.36 -1.04
N ILE A 8 3.58 -11.19 -0.91
CA ILE A 8 3.71 -12.44 -1.70
C ILE A 8 2.65 -13.48 -1.33
N TYR A 9 2.11 -13.41 -0.14
CA TYR A 9 1.08 -14.35 0.33
C TYR A 9 -0.34 -13.87 0.05
N GLY A 10 -0.51 -12.56 -0.07
CA GLY A 10 -1.80 -11.91 -0.25
C GLY A 10 -1.84 -10.93 -1.41
N PHE A 11 -1.06 -11.19 -2.46
CA PHE A 11 -0.98 -10.29 -3.61
C PHE A 11 -2.38 -9.97 -4.15
N SER A 12 -2.71 -8.69 -4.18
CA SER A 12 -4.02 -8.19 -4.62
C SER A 12 -3.94 -7.12 -5.70
N ILE A 13 -2.79 -6.49 -5.85
CA ILE A 13 -2.60 -5.37 -6.78
C ILE A 13 -2.99 -5.70 -8.23
N PRO A 14 -2.63 -6.87 -8.82
CA PRO A 14 -3.08 -7.18 -10.18
C PRO A 14 -4.60 -7.18 -10.34
N ALA A 15 -5.33 -7.74 -9.36
CA ALA A 15 -6.78 -7.77 -9.38
C ALA A 15 -7.38 -6.37 -9.17
N MET A 16 -6.82 -5.60 -8.24
CA MET A 16 -7.24 -4.22 -7.97
C MET A 16 -7.02 -3.30 -9.17
N MET A 17 -5.95 -3.51 -9.92
CA MET A 17 -5.59 -2.75 -11.12
C MET A 17 -6.15 -3.39 -12.41
N GLU A 18 -7.08 -4.32 -12.28
CA GLU A 18 -7.85 -4.96 -13.37
C GLU A 18 -6.97 -5.49 -14.50
N THR A 19 -5.87 -6.12 -14.16
CA THR A 19 -4.95 -6.64 -15.17
C THR A 19 -4.69 -8.13 -15.00
N ASN A 20 -4.86 -8.87 -16.10
CA ASN A 20 -4.46 -10.27 -16.22
C ASN A 20 -3.22 -10.44 -17.10
N LYS A 21 -2.61 -9.32 -17.54
CA LYS A 21 -1.40 -9.35 -18.34
C LYS A 21 -0.24 -9.86 -17.50
N LYS A 22 0.75 -10.46 -18.15
CA LYS A 22 1.99 -10.90 -17.50
C LYS A 22 3.14 -9.99 -17.92
N PRO A 23 4.13 -9.75 -17.06
CA PRO A 23 5.35 -9.05 -17.44
C PRO A 23 6.04 -9.77 -18.59
N THR A 24 6.63 -9.01 -19.49
CA THR A 24 7.47 -9.57 -20.57
C THR A 24 8.90 -9.68 -20.08
N MET A 25 9.51 -10.84 -20.22
CA MET A 25 10.94 -11.03 -19.91
C MET A 25 11.78 -10.80 -21.17
N ILE A 26 12.78 -9.94 -21.08
CA ILE A 26 13.80 -9.73 -22.09
C ILE A 26 15.13 -10.05 -21.41
N ASP A 27 15.75 -11.16 -21.78
CA ASP A 27 16.90 -11.74 -21.07
C ASP A 27 16.61 -11.93 -19.58
N GLN A 28 17.28 -11.16 -18.71
CA GLN A 28 17.05 -11.18 -17.26
C GLN A 28 16.23 -9.98 -16.75
N THR A 29 15.75 -9.13 -17.65
CA THR A 29 15.02 -7.92 -17.29
C THR A 29 13.51 -8.12 -17.49
N ALA A 30 12.73 -7.81 -16.48
CA ALA A 30 11.29 -7.80 -16.55
C ALA A 30 10.78 -6.43 -17.05
N ILE A 31 9.93 -6.44 -18.07
CA ILE A 31 9.15 -5.26 -18.46
C ILE A 31 7.86 -5.29 -17.66
N PRO A 32 7.60 -4.29 -16.79
CA PRO A 32 6.44 -4.29 -15.92
C PRO A 32 5.14 -4.20 -16.72
N VAL A 33 4.07 -4.71 -16.13
CA VAL A 33 2.72 -4.52 -16.67
C VAL A 33 2.31 -3.07 -16.48
N ILE A 34 1.63 -2.49 -17.47
CA ILE A 34 1.06 -1.16 -17.35
C ILE A 34 -0.46 -1.28 -17.31
N SER A 35 -1.07 -0.76 -16.25
CA SER A 35 -2.51 -0.60 -16.11
C SER A 35 -2.81 0.77 -15.49
N HIS A 36 -3.83 1.47 -15.98
CA HIS A 36 -4.20 2.83 -15.56
C HIS A 36 -3.00 3.81 -15.52
N GLY A 37 -2.04 3.68 -16.44
CA GLY A 37 -0.83 4.51 -16.51
C GLY A 37 0.24 4.18 -15.45
N VAL A 38 0.04 3.16 -14.63
CA VAL A 38 0.95 2.74 -13.56
C VAL A 38 1.71 1.48 -13.96
N LYS A 39 3.03 1.45 -13.74
CA LYS A 39 3.88 0.27 -13.93
C LYS A 39 3.75 -0.64 -12.71
N ILE A 40 3.46 -1.92 -12.95
CA ILE A 40 3.12 -2.87 -11.86
C ILE A 40 4.02 -4.09 -11.95
N MET A 41 4.60 -4.46 -10.81
CA MET A 41 5.23 -5.76 -10.59
C MET A 41 4.60 -6.42 -9.36
N SER A 42 4.25 -7.67 -9.48
CA SER A 42 3.66 -8.50 -8.41
C SER A 42 4.03 -9.96 -8.60
N MET A 43 4.17 -10.67 -7.50
CA MET A 43 4.29 -12.14 -7.54
C MET A 43 3.05 -12.80 -8.13
N GLY A 44 1.89 -12.16 -8.04
CA GLY A 44 0.65 -12.64 -8.65
C GLY A 44 0.75 -12.92 -10.14
N PHE A 45 1.65 -12.26 -10.85
CA PHE A 45 1.88 -12.50 -12.27
C PHE A 45 2.62 -13.81 -12.58
N PHE A 46 3.32 -14.37 -11.62
CA PHE A 46 4.16 -15.57 -11.76
C PHE A 46 3.55 -16.81 -11.10
N THR A 47 2.41 -16.65 -10.44
CA THR A 47 1.66 -17.75 -9.83
C THR A 47 0.55 -18.20 -10.78
N GLU A 48 0.29 -19.50 -10.83
CA GLU A 48 -0.85 -20.05 -11.58
C GLU A 48 -2.02 -20.31 -10.62
N GLY A 49 -3.08 -19.52 -10.78
CA GLY A 49 -4.28 -19.64 -9.96
C GLY A 49 -4.03 -19.28 -8.48
N ASN A 50 -4.93 -19.74 -7.61
CA ASN A 50 -4.87 -19.47 -6.17
C ASN A 50 -4.11 -20.59 -5.40
N ASN A 51 -3.11 -21.19 -6.03
CA ASN A 51 -2.33 -22.25 -5.40
C ASN A 51 -1.41 -21.66 -4.33
N PRO A 52 -1.42 -22.19 -3.10
CA PRO A 52 -0.51 -21.74 -2.06
C PRO A 52 0.93 -22.05 -2.47
N VAL A 53 1.71 -21.01 -2.68
CA VAL A 53 3.12 -21.15 -2.97
C VAL A 53 3.89 -21.18 -1.66
N MET A 54 4.55 -22.30 -1.37
CA MET A 54 5.36 -22.47 -0.16
C MET A 54 6.73 -21.82 -0.34
N TRP A 55 6.78 -20.49 -0.26
CA TRP A 55 8.03 -19.74 -0.28
C TRP A 55 8.65 -19.68 1.13
N ARG A 56 9.97 -19.86 1.20
CA ARG A 56 10.73 -19.64 2.44
C ARG A 56 11.29 -18.22 2.44
N GLY A 57 11.40 -17.59 3.61
CA GLY A 57 11.84 -16.20 3.77
C GLY A 57 13.03 -15.78 2.88
N PRO A 58 14.15 -16.52 2.81
CA PRO A 58 15.29 -16.15 1.96
C PRO A 58 14.98 -16.10 0.45
N MET A 59 13.99 -16.86 -0.01
CA MET A 59 13.53 -16.79 -1.40
C MET A 59 12.71 -15.54 -1.67
N LEU A 60 11.91 -15.12 -0.71
CA LEU A 60 11.06 -13.92 -0.82
C LEU A 60 11.92 -12.68 -1.00
N ASN A 61 12.95 -12.54 -0.17
CA ASN A 61 13.91 -11.43 -0.25
C ASN A 61 14.62 -11.36 -1.60
N LYS A 62 15.02 -12.52 -2.12
CA LYS A 62 15.62 -12.60 -3.45
C LYS A 62 14.68 -12.15 -4.56
N TRP A 63 13.38 -12.46 -4.45
CA TRP A 63 12.39 -12.01 -5.42
C TRP A 63 12.18 -10.51 -5.37
N ILE A 64 12.04 -9.93 -4.17
CA ILE A 64 11.90 -8.49 -4.01
C ILE A 64 13.14 -7.77 -4.54
N GLN A 65 14.34 -8.25 -4.21
CA GLN A 65 15.57 -7.72 -4.77
C GLN A 65 15.59 -7.78 -6.31
N ASN A 66 15.18 -8.91 -6.88
CA ASN A 66 15.05 -9.04 -8.32
C ASN A 66 14.05 -8.06 -8.94
N PHE A 67 12.89 -7.87 -8.31
CA PHE A 67 11.90 -6.93 -8.83
C PHE A 67 12.37 -5.48 -8.72
N LEU A 68 13.11 -5.13 -7.70
CA LEU A 68 13.72 -3.80 -7.59
C LEU A 68 14.83 -3.59 -8.61
N ALA A 69 15.74 -4.55 -8.75
CA ALA A 69 16.96 -4.40 -9.53
C ALA A 69 16.79 -4.74 -11.02
N ASN A 70 15.99 -5.76 -11.34
CA ASN A 70 15.89 -6.34 -12.68
C ASN A 70 14.55 -6.05 -13.38
N THR A 71 13.78 -5.09 -12.90
CA THR A 71 12.62 -4.58 -13.61
C THR A 71 12.98 -3.30 -14.35
N HIS A 72 12.58 -3.20 -15.60
CA HIS A 72 12.76 -1.99 -16.38
C HIS A 72 11.74 -0.93 -15.95
N TRP A 73 11.98 -0.33 -14.80
CA TRP A 73 11.11 0.72 -14.26
C TRP A 73 11.14 1.99 -15.12
N GLY A 74 12.28 2.28 -15.79
CA GLY A 74 12.51 3.55 -16.47
C GLY A 74 12.48 4.72 -15.48
N GLU A 75 12.12 5.89 -15.97
CA GLU A 75 11.96 7.06 -15.10
C GLU A 75 10.66 6.93 -14.30
N LEU A 76 10.78 7.13 -12.98
CA LEU A 76 9.66 7.14 -12.02
C LEU A 76 9.84 8.32 -11.08
N ASP A 77 8.78 9.09 -10.88
CA ASP A 77 8.71 10.07 -9.79
C ASP A 77 8.49 9.35 -8.45
N TYR A 78 7.64 8.33 -8.45
CA TYR A 78 7.26 7.56 -7.27
C TYR A 78 7.23 6.05 -7.55
N LEU A 79 7.75 5.27 -6.61
CA LEU A 79 7.58 3.82 -6.53
C LEU A 79 6.90 3.47 -5.21
N LEU A 80 5.69 2.98 -5.26
CA LEU A 80 4.97 2.48 -4.09
C LEU A 80 5.31 1.02 -3.85
N LEU A 81 5.60 0.68 -2.60
CA LEU A 81 5.79 -0.69 -2.16
C LEU A 81 4.62 -1.09 -1.26
N ASP A 82 3.82 -2.05 -1.73
CA ASP A 82 2.75 -2.65 -0.94
C ASP A 82 3.32 -3.80 -0.13
N LEU A 83 3.56 -3.57 1.16
CA LEU A 83 4.23 -4.51 2.05
C LEU A 83 3.24 -5.49 2.69
N PRO A 84 3.66 -6.72 3.00
CA PRO A 84 2.84 -7.64 3.77
C PRO A 84 2.52 -7.06 5.16
N PRO A 85 1.38 -7.46 5.75
CA PRO A 85 0.97 -6.94 7.06
C PRO A 85 1.96 -7.30 8.17
N GLY A 86 2.16 -6.38 9.09
CA GLY A 86 2.95 -6.57 10.29
C GLY A 86 4.44 -6.25 10.13
N THR A 87 5.24 -6.77 11.08
CA THR A 87 6.68 -6.50 11.22
C THR A 87 7.52 -7.75 10.94
N GLY A 88 7.10 -8.53 9.93
CA GLY A 88 7.81 -9.75 9.54
C GLY A 88 9.15 -9.47 8.85
N ASP A 89 9.94 -10.53 8.68
CA ASP A 89 11.29 -10.46 8.07
C ASP A 89 11.28 -9.73 6.72
N VAL A 90 10.22 -9.91 5.92
CA VAL A 90 10.08 -9.26 4.60
C VAL A 90 10.08 -7.73 4.73
N ALA A 91 9.31 -7.19 5.66
CA ALA A 91 9.22 -5.74 5.86
C ALA A 91 10.58 -5.16 6.33
N ILE A 92 11.27 -5.87 7.24
CA ILE A 92 12.60 -5.48 7.73
C ILE A 92 13.62 -5.50 6.59
N ASP A 93 13.59 -6.55 5.78
CA ASP A 93 14.55 -6.71 4.67
C ASP A 93 14.31 -5.68 3.57
N VAL A 94 13.04 -5.38 3.24
CA VAL A 94 12.70 -4.31 2.29
C VAL A 94 13.18 -2.96 2.81
N ALA A 95 12.95 -2.67 4.10
CA ALA A 95 13.44 -1.46 4.73
C ALA A 95 14.97 -1.32 4.63
N ALA A 96 15.69 -2.42 4.83
CA ALA A 96 17.17 -2.44 4.67
C ALA A 96 17.63 -2.25 3.21
N MET A 97 16.83 -2.72 2.24
CA MET A 97 17.14 -2.59 0.81
C MET A 97 16.98 -1.16 0.29
N ILE A 98 16.07 -0.37 0.88
CA ILE A 98 15.72 0.98 0.42
C ILE A 98 15.79 1.95 1.60
N PRO A 99 16.99 2.28 2.10
CA PRO A 99 17.14 3.11 3.31
C PRO A 99 16.55 4.51 3.20
N GLN A 100 16.34 5.01 1.99
CA GLN A 100 15.74 6.32 1.72
C GLN A 100 14.22 6.28 1.58
N ALA A 101 13.60 5.10 1.70
CA ALA A 101 12.15 5.00 1.61
C ALA A 101 11.47 5.78 2.75
N LYS A 102 10.32 6.35 2.44
CA LYS A 102 9.42 6.95 3.42
C LYS A 102 8.25 6.01 3.66
N GLU A 103 7.72 6.00 4.87
CA GLU A 103 6.66 5.07 5.25
C GLU A 103 5.33 5.79 5.50
N ILE A 104 4.26 5.22 4.99
CA ILE A 104 2.88 5.58 5.34
C ILE A 104 2.31 4.40 6.11
N ILE A 105 1.83 4.65 7.33
CA ILE A 105 1.26 3.60 8.16
C ILE A 105 -0.26 3.63 8.01
N VAL A 106 -0.82 2.50 7.56
CA VAL A 106 -2.27 2.36 7.39
C VAL A 106 -2.86 1.62 8.57
N THR A 107 -3.92 2.16 9.15
CA THR A 107 -4.69 1.56 10.25
C THR A 107 -6.19 1.75 10.04
N THR A 108 -6.98 1.20 10.94
CA THR A 108 -8.42 1.48 11.05
C THR A 108 -8.70 2.19 12.38
N PRO A 109 -9.89 2.79 12.60
CA PRO A 109 -10.22 3.46 13.86
C PRO A 109 -10.19 2.56 15.10
N HIS A 110 -10.18 1.24 14.91
CA HIS A 110 -10.26 0.29 16.01
C HIS A 110 -8.94 0.21 16.81
N ASN A 111 -9.00 0.34 18.13
CA ASN A 111 -7.84 0.39 19.02
C ASN A 111 -6.88 -0.80 18.87
N ILE A 112 -7.40 -2.02 18.60
CA ILE A 112 -6.55 -3.20 18.39
C ILE A 112 -5.76 -3.08 17.08
N ALA A 113 -6.36 -2.55 16.01
CA ALA A 113 -5.65 -2.33 14.76
C ALA A 113 -4.52 -1.30 14.93
N SER A 114 -4.79 -0.20 15.62
CA SER A 114 -3.80 0.82 15.96
C SER A 114 -2.66 0.26 16.81
N PHE A 115 -2.97 -0.62 17.78
CA PHE A 115 -1.94 -1.31 18.57
C PHE A 115 -1.06 -2.23 17.71
N VAL A 116 -1.62 -2.94 16.73
CA VAL A 116 -0.81 -3.75 15.77
C VAL A 116 0.03 -2.84 14.88
N ALA A 117 -0.56 -1.77 14.36
CA ALA A 117 0.12 -0.80 13.50
C ALA A 117 1.26 -0.05 14.25
N SER A 118 1.16 0.13 15.57
CA SER A 118 2.21 0.75 16.35
C SER A 118 3.55 -0.01 16.29
N ARG A 119 3.50 -1.33 16.12
CA ARG A 119 4.71 -2.16 15.94
C ARG A 119 5.44 -1.81 14.65
N VAL A 120 4.70 -1.54 13.57
CA VAL A 120 5.28 -1.10 12.29
C VAL A 120 5.99 0.24 12.48
N GLY A 121 5.35 1.19 13.15
CA GLY A 121 5.98 2.48 13.44
C GLY A 121 7.22 2.40 14.33
N VAL A 122 7.25 1.48 15.29
CA VAL A 122 8.48 1.21 16.07
C VAL A 122 9.57 0.63 15.17
N MET A 123 9.22 -0.24 14.24
CA MET A 123 10.17 -0.78 13.26
C MET A 123 10.72 0.32 12.36
N ALA A 124 9.89 1.21 11.83
CA ALA A 124 10.31 2.34 11.02
C ALA A 124 11.35 3.21 11.75
N LYS A 125 11.14 3.47 13.04
CA LYS A 125 12.13 4.18 13.88
C LYS A 125 13.45 3.42 14.02
N HIS A 126 13.41 2.08 14.13
CA HIS A 126 14.63 1.26 14.19
C HIS A 126 15.38 1.24 12.85
N THR A 127 14.68 1.20 11.74
CA THR A 127 15.27 1.26 10.39
C THR A 127 15.64 2.69 9.98
N LYS A 128 15.28 3.69 10.79
CA LYS A 128 15.50 5.13 10.55
C LYS A 128 14.74 5.66 9.33
N HIS A 129 13.64 5.04 8.97
CA HIS A 129 12.76 5.54 7.94
C HIS A 129 11.93 6.73 8.48
N GLU A 130 11.74 7.70 7.62
CA GLU A 130 10.80 8.78 7.86
C GLU A 130 9.37 8.25 7.76
N ILE A 131 8.55 8.51 8.78
CA ILE A 131 7.11 8.24 8.73
C ILE A 131 6.44 9.51 8.23
N LEU A 132 5.89 9.47 7.00
CA LEU A 132 5.15 10.60 6.41
C LEU A 132 3.86 10.89 7.16
N GLY A 133 3.20 9.86 7.68
CA GLY A 133 1.98 9.99 8.44
C GLY A 133 1.17 8.71 8.54
N ILE A 134 0.00 8.85 9.16
CA ILE A 134 -0.97 7.78 9.35
C ILE A 134 -2.14 7.98 8.38
N VAL A 135 -2.54 6.92 7.71
CA VAL A 135 -3.81 6.86 6.96
C VAL A 135 -4.79 6.01 7.76
N GLU A 136 -5.87 6.63 8.24
CA GLU A 136 -6.97 5.92 8.91
C GLU A 136 -7.99 5.48 7.87
N ASN A 137 -7.94 4.20 7.49
CA ASN A 137 -8.87 3.59 6.54
C ASN A 137 -10.17 3.15 7.24
N MET A 138 -11.30 3.16 6.52
CA MET A 138 -12.63 2.87 7.06
C MET A 138 -12.98 3.80 8.24
N ALA A 139 -12.57 5.06 8.16
CA ALA A 139 -12.66 6.02 9.26
C ALA A 139 -14.11 6.32 9.67
N TYR A 140 -15.01 6.40 8.72
CA TYR A 140 -16.44 6.64 8.93
C TYR A 140 -17.23 6.22 7.69
N TYR A 141 -18.52 6.03 7.87
CA TYR A 141 -19.50 5.98 6.78
C TYR A 141 -20.28 7.30 6.77
N GLU A 142 -20.40 7.92 5.60
CA GLU A 142 -21.18 9.15 5.45
C GLU A 142 -22.61 8.81 5.02
N GLU A 143 -23.58 9.22 5.84
CA GLU A 143 -25.00 9.04 5.58
C GLU A 143 -25.49 10.05 4.54
N GLN A 144 -26.68 9.84 4.00
CA GLN A 144 -27.26 10.71 2.97
C GLN A 144 -27.49 12.16 3.45
N ASP A 145 -27.61 12.37 4.75
CA ASP A 145 -27.76 13.69 5.37
C ASP A 145 -26.42 14.37 5.70
N GLY A 146 -25.29 13.76 5.30
CA GLY A 146 -23.94 14.24 5.59
C GLY A 146 -23.43 13.92 7.00
N SER A 147 -24.21 13.23 7.82
CA SER A 147 -23.75 12.78 9.14
C SER A 147 -22.75 11.63 9.02
N LYS A 148 -21.80 11.58 9.97
CA LYS A 148 -20.73 10.55 9.98
C LYS A 148 -21.03 9.46 11.00
N ASN A 149 -21.14 8.24 10.53
CA ASN A 149 -21.31 7.05 11.36
C ASN A 149 -19.96 6.30 11.49
N TYR A 150 -19.51 6.09 12.72
CA TYR A 150 -18.21 5.50 13.04
C TYR A 150 -18.35 4.00 13.33
N LEU A 151 -18.56 3.21 12.30
CA LEU A 151 -18.85 1.77 12.39
C LEU A 151 -17.72 0.96 13.07
N PHE A 152 -16.48 1.38 12.91
CA PHE A 152 -15.29 0.71 13.43
C PHE A 152 -14.66 1.40 14.64
N GLY A 153 -15.38 2.32 15.27
CA GLY A 153 -14.88 3.14 16.37
C GLY A 153 -14.33 4.48 15.92
N LYS A 154 -13.63 5.16 16.79
CA LYS A 154 -13.11 6.51 16.54
C LYS A 154 -11.80 6.73 17.29
N GLY A 155 -10.87 7.45 16.68
CA GLY A 155 -9.67 7.94 17.35
C GLY A 155 -8.47 6.98 17.36
N GLY A 156 -8.55 5.84 16.66
CA GLY A 156 -7.43 4.91 16.59
C GLY A 156 -6.23 5.47 15.82
N GLY A 157 -6.48 6.19 14.74
CA GLY A 157 -5.44 6.85 13.96
C GLY A 157 -4.74 7.97 14.73
N GLU A 158 -5.50 8.80 15.45
CA GLU A 158 -4.96 9.88 16.28
C GLU A 158 -4.10 9.35 17.44
N MET A 159 -4.57 8.30 18.12
CA MET A 159 -3.80 7.67 19.19
C MET A 159 -2.48 7.11 18.68
N LEU A 160 -2.49 6.49 17.49
CA LEU A 160 -1.30 5.98 16.84
C LEU A 160 -0.35 7.11 16.44
N ALA A 161 -0.88 8.18 15.86
CA ALA A 161 -0.11 9.35 15.46
C ALA A 161 0.60 10.02 16.66
N GLU A 162 -0.10 10.17 17.78
CA GLU A 162 0.49 10.68 19.02
C GLU A 162 1.62 9.77 19.52
N GLN A 163 1.41 8.45 19.56
CA GLN A 163 2.42 7.47 19.99
C GLN A 163 3.67 7.49 19.11
N LEU A 164 3.51 7.69 17.81
CA LEU A 164 4.60 7.70 16.84
C LEU A 164 5.20 9.09 16.60
N GLN A 165 4.63 10.13 17.21
CA GLN A 165 5.02 11.53 17.04
C GLN A 165 4.91 11.98 15.58
N THR A 166 3.81 11.62 14.93
CA THR A 166 3.45 11.99 13.57
C THR A 166 2.00 12.49 13.53
N GLU A 167 1.40 12.59 12.37
CA GLU A 167 0.03 13.06 12.20
C GLU A 167 -0.83 12.10 11.37
N VAL A 168 -2.14 12.23 11.47
CA VAL A 168 -3.09 11.58 10.56
C VAL A 168 -3.20 12.43 9.31
N ILE A 169 -2.66 11.92 8.20
CA ILE A 169 -2.62 12.64 6.91
C ILE A 169 -3.85 12.39 6.05
N ALA A 170 -4.58 11.31 6.29
CA ALA A 170 -5.86 11.08 5.63
C ALA A 170 -6.79 10.20 6.49
N LYS A 171 -8.09 10.45 6.35
CA LYS A 171 -9.17 9.61 6.87
C LYS A 171 -10.05 9.17 5.70
N ILE A 172 -9.89 7.91 5.30
CA ILE A 172 -10.60 7.36 4.15
C ILE A 172 -11.96 6.84 4.63
N PRO A 173 -13.08 7.35 4.09
CA PRO A 173 -14.39 6.88 4.46
C PRO A 173 -14.63 5.45 3.97
N PHE A 174 -15.46 4.70 4.70
CA PHE A 174 -16.03 3.46 4.20
C PHE A 174 -17.18 3.83 3.25
N ALA A 175 -16.98 3.65 1.97
CA ALA A 175 -18.00 3.92 0.95
C ALA A 175 -18.45 2.64 0.28
N LYS A 176 -19.75 2.56 -0.01
CA LYS A 176 -20.27 1.52 -0.87
C LYS A 176 -19.72 1.77 -2.28
N ARG A 177 -19.09 0.79 -2.83
CA ARG A 177 -18.61 0.84 -4.21
C ARG A 177 -19.80 0.89 -5.15
N GLU A 178 -19.82 1.83 -6.08
CA GLU A 178 -20.79 1.82 -7.16
C GLU A 178 -20.48 0.66 -8.10
N GLU A 179 -21.47 -0.17 -8.39
CA GLU A 179 -21.31 -1.42 -9.14
C GLU A 179 -20.94 -1.22 -10.63
N ASN A 180 -20.72 0.03 -11.06
CA ASN A 180 -20.77 0.35 -12.48
C ASN A 180 -19.55 -0.03 -13.31
N ASN A 181 -18.39 -0.39 -12.76
CA ASN A 181 -17.24 -0.73 -13.59
C ASN A 181 -16.29 -1.81 -13.08
N GLY A 182 -16.49 -2.43 -11.92
CA GLY A 182 -15.54 -3.43 -11.41
C GLY A 182 -14.19 -2.86 -10.94
N SER A 183 -13.82 -1.63 -11.33
CA SER A 183 -12.54 -1.00 -11.03
C SER A 183 -12.32 -0.72 -9.55
N SER A 184 -11.10 -0.93 -9.06
CA SER A 184 -10.69 -0.52 -7.71
C SER A 184 -10.22 0.94 -7.66
N VAL A 185 -10.12 1.55 -8.82
CA VAL A 185 -9.82 2.98 -8.96
C VAL A 185 -11.12 3.76 -8.74
N TYR A 186 -11.09 4.69 -7.81
CA TYR A 186 -12.21 5.58 -7.53
C TYR A 186 -12.22 6.75 -8.52
N ASP A 187 -13.40 7.18 -8.92
CA ASP A 187 -13.54 8.42 -9.67
C ASP A 187 -13.10 9.61 -8.82
N GLU A 188 -12.36 10.54 -9.42
CA GLU A 188 -11.81 11.71 -8.71
C GLU A 188 -12.89 12.55 -8.03
N ASP A 189 -14.07 12.66 -8.62
CA ASP A 189 -15.22 13.41 -8.10
C ASP A 189 -16.01 12.65 -7.01
N SER A 190 -15.61 11.43 -6.67
CA SER A 190 -16.23 10.68 -5.58
C SER A 190 -15.65 11.10 -4.23
N LEU A 191 -16.45 10.97 -3.14
CA LEU A 191 -15.99 11.27 -1.78
C LEU A 191 -14.63 10.60 -1.45
N VAL A 192 -14.45 9.36 -1.86
CA VAL A 192 -13.19 8.62 -1.64
C VAL A 192 -12.10 9.12 -2.58
N GLY A 193 -12.44 9.42 -3.84
CA GLY A 193 -11.50 9.97 -4.82
C GLY A 193 -10.93 11.31 -4.40
N GLU A 194 -11.76 12.22 -3.89
CA GLU A 194 -11.32 13.51 -3.33
C GLU A 194 -10.31 13.32 -2.18
N VAL A 195 -10.57 12.36 -1.28
CA VAL A 195 -9.64 12.07 -0.18
C VAL A 195 -8.31 11.52 -0.69
N PHE A 196 -8.32 10.62 -1.68
CA PHE A 196 -7.09 10.09 -2.27
C PHE A 196 -6.32 11.16 -3.06
N THR A 197 -7.02 12.04 -3.76
CA THR A 197 -6.40 13.17 -4.48
C THR A 197 -5.71 14.11 -3.50
N SER A 198 -6.38 14.51 -2.42
CA SER A 198 -5.81 15.34 -1.37
C SER A 198 -4.61 14.66 -0.69
N LEU A 199 -4.69 13.35 -0.42
CA LEU A 199 -3.59 12.58 0.14
C LEU A 199 -2.38 12.56 -0.81
N ALA A 200 -2.60 12.37 -2.11
CA ALA A 200 -1.54 12.37 -3.12
C ALA A 200 -0.85 13.74 -3.20
N GLU A 201 -1.60 14.83 -3.19
CA GLU A 201 -1.06 16.21 -3.16
C GLU A 201 -0.21 16.46 -1.91
N ASP A 202 -0.68 16.02 -0.74
CA ASP A 202 0.06 16.15 0.51
C ASP A 202 1.38 15.35 0.49
N ILE A 203 1.36 14.12 -0.03
CA ILE A 203 2.57 13.30 -0.21
C ILE A 203 3.56 13.98 -1.17
N ILE A 204 3.09 14.52 -2.29
CA ILE A 204 3.93 15.24 -3.26
C ILE A 204 4.57 16.47 -2.61
N TYR A 205 3.82 17.19 -1.78
CA TYR A 205 4.34 18.38 -1.08
C TYR A 205 5.41 18.03 -0.03
N ARG A 206 5.29 16.88 0.64
CA ARG A 206 6.23 16.38 1.68
C ARG A 206 7.45 15.65 1.10
N GLY A 207 7.34 15.15 -0.14
CA GLY A 207 8.38 14.33 -0.82
C GLY A 207 9.51 15.13 -1.36
#